data_ef53051583f578ef2f199f33b680dea4
#
_entry.id   ef53051583f578ef2f199f33b680dea4
#
_cell.length_a   1.000
_cell.length_b   1.000
_cell.length_c   1.000
_cell.angle_alpha   90.00
_cell.angle_beta   90.00
_cell.angle_gamma   90.00
#
_symmetry.space_group_name_H-M   'P 1'
#
loop_
_entity.id
_entity.type
_entity.pdbx_description
1 polymer ?
#
loop_
_entity_poly.entity_id
_entity_poly.type
_entity_poly.pdbx_seq_one_letter_code
_entity_poly.pdbx_strand_id
1 'polypeptide(L)'
;MVSFAFVFTSPTKRQRVRGAAMDDGGHVQAMREGFHINWMNMRDASTGQVMWESGEWDCDQEEMEAQIPCEILRCRQVSRELNFSSVEVITSLRLVQSVIFKGELLEEWNFHFGFVIPNSTNTWQQTIEAAEEEEMLPAELLSGNVVIETTFFDGEYPIMTQRVRIWYL
;
A
#
# COMPACT_ATOMS: atom_id res chain seq x y z
N MET A 1 9.25 -19.90 9.56
CA MET A 1 9.16 -18.67 8.77
C MET A 1 8.04 -17.88 9.42
N VAL A 2 8.35 -16.80 10.12
CA VAL A 2 7.36 -16.04 10.91
C VAL A 2 6.65 -15.12 9.94
N SER A 3 5.36 -15.37 9.66
CA SER A 3 4.53 -14.53 8.81
C SER A 3 3.97 -13.37 9.63
N PHE A 4 4.04 -12.18 9.07
CA PHE A 4 3.48 -10.98 9.71
C PHE A 4 2.03 -10.81 9.29
N ALA A 5 1.20 -10.66 10.25
CA ALA A 5 -0.21 -10.26 10.39
C ALA A 5 -1.15 -10.35 9.16
N PHE A 6 -0.71 -10.36 7.92
CA PHE A 6 -1.60 -10.38 6.76
C PHE A 6 -0.97 -11.12 5.57
N VAL A 7 -1.48 -12.29 5.25
CA VAL A 7 -1.09 -13.09 4.07
C VAL A 7 -2.03 -12.79 2.92
N PHE A 8 -1.48 -12.45 1.76
CA PHE A 8 -2.26 -12.32 0.54
C PHE A 8 -2.24 -13.61 -0.27
N THR A 9 -3.42 -14.16 -0.52
CA THR A 9 -3.61 -15.17 -1.56
C THR A 9 -4.06 -14.52 -2.84
N SER A 10 -3.13 -14.14 -3.70
CA SER A 10 -3.44 -13.93 -5.12
C SER A 10 -2.30 -14.48 -5.97
N PRO A 11 -2.58 -15.48 -6.82
CA PRO A 11 -1.55 -16.06 -7.67
C PRO A 11 -1.35 -15.17 -8.90
N THR A 12 -0.38 -14.30 -8.90
CA THR A 12 0.01 -13.61 -10.12
C THR A 12 1.29 -14.19 -10.67
N LYS A 13 1.15 -14.97 -11.74
CA LYS A 13 2.27 -15.42 -12.58
C LYS A 13 3.11 -14.21 -13.02
N ARG A 14 4.41 -14.29 -12.79
CA ARG A 14 5.39 -13.39 -13.41
C ARG A 14 5.24 -13.42 -14.92
N GLN A 15 4.70 -12.39 -15.51
CA GLN A 15 4.77 -12.15 -16.93
C GLN A 15 5.91 -11.17 -17.19
N ARG A 16 6.97 -11.68 -17.81
CA ARG A 16 8.06 -10.85 -18.32
C ARG A 16 7.51 -10.04 -19.50
N VAL A 17 7.30 -8.76 -19.31
CA VAL A 17 7.04 -7.83 -20.40
C VAL A 17 8.39 -7.25 -20.84
N ARG A 18 8.80 -7.59 -22.07
CA ARG A 18 9.88 -6.91 -22.80
C ARG A 18 9.27 -5.70 -23.51
N GLY A 19 9.83 -4.54 -23.29
CA GLY A 19 9.51 -3.33 -24.05
C GLY A 19 9.84 -2.08 -23.26
N ALA A 20 11.15 -1.72 -23.18
CA ALA A 20 11.53 -0.39 -22.74
C ALA A 20 11.19 0.61 -23.84
N ALA A 21 10.07 1.32 -23.73
CA ALA A 21 9.94 2.60 -24.39
C ALA A 21 10.87 3.58 -23.70
N MET A 22 11.64 4.37 -24.46
CA MET A 22 12.46 5.44 -23.93
C MET A 22 11.54 6.41 -23.19
N ASP A 23 11.73 6.51 -21.88
CA ASP A 23 11.05 7.49 -21.04
C ASP A 23 11.49 8.89 -21.43
N ASP A 24 10.52 9.71 -21.82
CA ASP A 24 10.70 11.16 -21.80
C ASP A 24 10.59 11.60 -20.33
N GLY A 25 11.73 11.87 -19.68
CA GLY A 25 11.80 12.23 -18.26
C GLY A 25 10.80 13.30 -17.81
N GLY A 26 10.25 14.07 -18.77
CA GLY A 26 9.16 15.03 -18.54
C GLY A 26 7.82 14.36 -18.23
N HIS A 27 7.50 13.23 -18.82
CA HIS A 27 6.23 12.54 -18.59
C HIS A 27 6.16 11.88 -17.20
N VAL A 28 7.24 11.26 -16.78
CA VAL A 28 7.32 10.66 -15.42
C VAL A 28 7.24 11.74 -14.34
N GLN A 29 7.88 12.89 -14.57
CA GLN A 29 7.80 14.01 -13.63
C GLN A 29 6.38 14.57 -13.54
N ALA A 30 5.68 14.74 -14.65
CA ALA A 30 4.29 15.19 -14.68
C ALA A 30 3.36 14.18 -13.96
N MET A 31 3.58 12.86 -14.15
CA MET A 31 2.84 11.84 -13.39
C MET A 31 3.06 11.96 -11.87
N ARG A 32 4.31 12.17 -11.45
CA ARG A 32 4.64 12.35 -10.01
C ARG A 32 3.97 13.58 -9.42
N GLU A 33 3.99 14.70 -10.11
CA GLU A 33 3.37 15.95 -9.67
C GLU A 33 1.84 15.88 -9.69
N GLY A 34 1.26 15.07 -10.57
CA GLY A 34 -0.19 14.94 -10.73
C GLY A 34 -0.83 13.77 -9.99
N PHE A 35 -0.05 12.95 -9.28
CA PHE A 35 -0.55 11.79 -8.55
C PHE A 35 -0.64 12.07 -7.04
N HIS A 36 -1.84 11.94 -6.46
CA HIS A 36 -2.09 12.24 -5.06
C HIS A 36 -2.92 11.15 -4.39
N ILE A 37 -2.54 10.77 -3.18
CA ILE A 37 -3.36 9.94 -2.30
C ILE A 37 -4.20 10.88 -1.43
N ASN A 38 -5.51 10.86 -1.66
CA ASN A 38 -6.44 11.76 -1.00
C ASN A 38 -6.81 11.28 0.41
N TRP A 39 -7.02 9.98 0.54
CA TRP A 39 -7.29 9.32 1.83
C TRP A 39 -7.15 7.80 1.70
N MET A 40 -6.99 7.16 2.84
CA MET A 40 -7.04 5.71 2.98
C MET A 40 -7.80 5.33 4.25
N ASN A 41 -8.58 4.25 4.20
CA ASN A 41 -9.13 3.66 5.40
C ASN A 41 -8.91 2.15 5.45
N MET A 42 -8.98 1.61 6.65
CA MET A 42 -8.97 0.17 6.91
C MET A 42 -10.19 -0.20 7.74
N ARG A 43 -10.91 -1.22 7.31
CA ARG A 43 -12.14 -1.72 7.94
C ARG A 43 -12.00 -3.18 8.30
N ASP A 44 -12.61 -3.59 9.40
CA ASP A 44 -12.91 -5.01 9.59
C ASP A 44 -13.85 -5.46 8.47
N ALA A 45 -13.40 -6.39 7.63
CA ALA A 45 -14.18 -6.85 6.47
C ALA A 45 -15.45 -7.61 6.88
N SER A 46 -15.51 -8.17 8.09
CA SER A 46 -16.67 -8.94 8.59
C SER A 46 -17.79 -8.02 9.10
N THR A 47 -17.46 -6.89 9.69
CA THR A 47 -18.41 -5.97 10.32
C THR A 47 -18.62 -4.69 9.52
N GLY A 48 -17.67 -4.32 8.65
CA GLY A 48 -17.62 -3.04 7.95
C GLY A 48 -17.19 -1.86 8.82
N GLN A 49 -16.82 -2.11 10.08
CA GLN A 49 -16.37 -1.07 11.00
C GLN A 49 -15.05 -0.47 10.55
N VAL A 50 -14.98 0.86 10.45
CA VAL A 50 -13.72 1.58 10.22
C VAL A 50 -12.85 1.43 11.46
N MET A 51 -11.67 0.84 11.26
CA MET A 51 -10.67 0.63 12.32
C MET A 51 -9.63 1.76 12.32
N TRP A 52 -9.32 2.29 11.16
CA TRP A 52 -8.36 3.36 10.99
C TRP A 52 -8.61 4.11 9.67
N GLU A 53 -8.29 5.41 9.67
CA GLU A 53 -8.33 6.24 8.48
C GLU A 53 -7.23 7.31 8.48
N SER A 54 -6.75 7.67 7.30
CA SER A 54 -5.86 8.80 7.07
C SER A 54 -6.52 9.82 6.16
N GLY A 55 -6.10 11.08 6.27
CA GLY A 55 -6.33 12.09 5.24
C GLY A 55 -5.31 12.00 4.11
N GLU A 56 -5.09 13.12 3.45
CA GLU A 56 -4.11 13.27 2.36
C GLU A 56 -2.70 12.90 2.83
N TRP A 57 -1.99 12.19 1.97
CA TRP A 57 -0.61 11.81 2.25
C TRP A 57 0.33 12.94 1.88
N ASP A 58 1.20 13.27 2.82
CA ASP A 58 2.28 14.23 2.62
C ASP A 58 3.50 13.52 2.04
N CYS A 59 3.64 13.60 0.72
CA CYS A 59 4.73 12.94 -0.01
C CYS A 59 6.09 13.63 0.16
N ASP A 60 6.14 14.81 0.79
CA ASP A 60 7.39 15.52 1.09
C ASP A 60 8.04 15.00 2.38
N GLN A 61 7.29 14.26 3.20
CA GLN A 61 7.84 13.60 4.39
C GLN A 61 8.54 12.31 4.02
N GLU A 62 9.76 12.14 4.49
CA GLU A 62 10.54 10.90 4.30
C GLU A 62 9.85 9.68 4.94
N GLU A 63 9.25 9.87 6.11
CA GLU A 63 8.51 8.84 6.83
C GLU A 63 7.35 9.47 7.60
N MET A 64 6.14 8.96 7.41
CA MET A 64 4.95 9.30 8.17
C MET A 64 4.80 8.35 9.36
N GLU A 65 3.96 8.74 10.33
CA GLU A 65 3.57 7.88 11.45
C GLU A 65 2.07 7.61 11.42
N ALA A 66 1.67 6.37 11.65
CA ALA A 66 0.28 5.97 11.79
C ALA A 66 0.05 5.31 13.15
N GLN A 67 -0.93 5.82 13.89
CA GLN A 67 -1.41 5.24 15.13
C GLN A 67 -2.64 4.39 14.81
N ILE A 68 -2.52 3.08 14.97
CA ILE A 68 -3.55 2.11 14.58
C ILE A 68 -4.02 1.35 15.83
N PRO A 69 -5.34 1.22 16.07
CA PRO A 69 -5.86 0.42 17.16
C PRO A 69 -5.36 -1.02 17.08
N CYS A 70 -4.83 -1.58 18.16
CA CYS A 70 -4.30 -2.95 18.17
C CYS A 70 -5.37 -4.00 17.89
N GLU A 71 -6.65 -3.67 18.04
CA GLU A 71 -7.79 -4.52 17.69
C GLU A 71 -7.80 -4.92 16.21
N ILE A 72 -7.18 -4.13 15.32
CA ILE A 72 -7.09 -4.48 13.90
C ILE A 72 -6.34 -5.80 13.68
N LEU A 73 -5.39 -6.13 14.55
CA LEU A 73 -4.63 -7.38 14.50
C LEU A 73 -5.50 -8.62 14.82
N ARG A 74 -6.70 -8.43 15.36
CA ARG A 74 -7.67 -9.50 15.63
C ARG A 74 -8.65 -9.69 14.49
N CYS A 75 -8.68 -8.79 13.50
CA CYS A 75 -9.53 -8.92 12.34
C CYS A 75 -9.00 -10.04 11.44
N ARG A 76 -9.84 -11.02 11.12
CA ARG A 76 -9.46 -12.11 10.22
C ARG A 76 -9.22 -11.63 8.79
N GLN A 77 -9.94 -10.58 8.40
CA GLN A 77 -9.77 -9.88 7.13
C GLN A 77 -9.95 -8.39 7.34
N VAL A 78 -9.08 -7.61 6.72
CA VAL A 78 -9.17 -6.16 6.66
C VAL A 78 -9.45 -5.73 5.23
N SER A 79 -10.50 -4.94 5.04
CA SER A 79 -10.77 -4.25 3.78
C SER A 79 -10.08 -2.89 3.82
N ARG A 80 -9.17 -2.66 2.89
CA ARG A 80 -8.49 -1.39 2.69
C ARG A 80 -9.08 -0.67 1.50
N GLU A 81 -9.46 0.60 1.67
CA GLU A 81 -9.83 1.50 0.59
C GLU A 81 -8.79 2.60 0.46
N LEU A 82 -8.30 2.79 -0.74
CA LEU A 82 -7.34 3.81 -1.11
C LEU A 82 -7.98 4.73 -2.15
N ASN A 83 -8.14 6.02 -1.84
CA ASN A 83 -8.64 7.01 -2.79
C ASN A 83 -7.47 7.82 -3.33
N PHE A 84 -7.36 7.92 -4.64
CA PHE A 84 -6.29 8.63 -5.31
C PHE A 84 -6.79 9.41 -6.51
N SER A 85 -6.07 10.47 -6.85
CA SER A 85 -6.29 11.29 -8.04
C SER A 85 -5.07 11.27 -8.94
N SER A 86 -5.28 11.30 -10.24
CA SER A 86 -4.22 11.45 -11.23
C SER A 86 -4.60 12.48 -12.28
N VAL A 87 -3.71 13.42 -12.56
CA VAL A 87 -3.86 14.39 -13.67
C VAL A 87 -3.47 13.73 -14.99
N GLU A 88 -2.36 13.00 -14.98
CA GLU A 88 -1.87 12.29 -16.15
C GLU A 88 -2.49 10.90 -16.29
N VAL A 89 -2.47 10.38 -17.52
CA VAL A 89 -2.81 8.98 -17.79
C VAL A 89 -1.78 8.06 -17.14
N ILE A 90 -2.24 7.00 -16.47
CA ILE A 90 -1.39 5.91 -16.01
C ILE A 90 -1.81 4.65 -16.74
N THR A 91 -0.89 4.06 -17.48
CA THR A 91 -1.21 2.95 -18.38
C THR A 91 -1.42 1.65 -17.63
N SER A 92 -0.65 1.44 -16.56
CA SER A 92 -0.68 0.21 -15.77
C SER A 92 -0.30 0.50 -14.33
N LEU A 93 -1.23 1.10 -13.57
CA LEU A 93 -1.03 1.39 -12.15
C LEU A 93 -0.90 0.09 -11.37
N ARG A 94 0.17 -0.03 -10.64
CA ARG A 94 0.39 -1.06 -9.63
C ARG A 94 1.01 -0.47 -8.38
N LEU A 95 0.86 -1.18 -7.28
CA LEU A 95 1.39 -0.82 -5.98
C LEU A 95 2.22 -1.98 -5.46
N VAL A 96 3.45 -1.70 -5.07
CA VAL A 96 4.30 -2.64 -4.31
C VAL A 96 4.35 -2.14 -2.87
N GLN A 97 4.03 -3.03 -1.95
CA GLN A 97 4.06 -2.72 -0.53
C GLN A 97 4.98 -3.68 0.19
N SER A 98 5.98 -3.13 0.86
CA SER A 98 6.97 -3.87 1.63
C SER A 98 6.73 -3.66 3.12
N VAL A 99 6.67 -4.75 3.88
CA VAL A 99 6.64 -4.73 5.34
C VAL A 99 8.06 -4.91 5.85
N ILE A 100 8.57 -3.89 6.52
CA ILE A 100 9.93 -3.83 7.04
C ILE A 100 9.86 -3.84 8.58
N PHE A 101 10.51 -4.82 9.21
CA PHE A 101 10.58 -4.94 10.67
C PHE A 101 12.02 -4.82 11.14
N LYS A 102 12.29 -3.84 11.99
CA LYS A 102 13.64 -3.55 12.50
C LYS A 102 14.69 -3.44 11.39
N GLY A 103 14.30 -2.92 10.23
CA GLY A 103 15.17 -2.73 9.06
C GLY A 103 15.29 -3.95 8.13
N GLU A 104 14.64 -5.06 8.42
CA GLU A 104 14.64 -6.25 7.58
C GLU A 104 13.31 -6.40 6.83
N LEU A 105 13.38 -6.68 5.53
CA LEU A 105 12.21 -6.98 4.70
C LEU A 105 11.61 -8.31 5.13
N LEU A 106 10.35 -8.30 5.54
CA LEU A 106 9.62 -9.49 5.95
C LEU A 106 8.68 -10.00 4.88
N GLU A 107 7.90 -9.10 4.31
CA GLU A 107 6.88 -9.42 3.31
C GLU A 107 6.87 -8.34 2.23
N GLU A 108 6.52 -8.75 1.01
CA GLU A 108 6.32 -7.84 -0.10
C GLU A 108 5.07 -8.26 -0.88
N TRP A 109 4.21 -7.29 -1.16
CA TRP A 109 2.96 -7.51 -1.87
C TRP A 109 2.88 -6.64 -3.11
N ASN A 110 2.28 -7.18 -4.16
CA ASN A 110 2.10 -6.49 -5.42
C ASN A 110 0.62 -6.50 -5.80
N PHE A 111 0.03 -5.32 -5.93
CA PHE A 111 -1.36 -5.11 -6.32
C PHE A 111 -1.44 -4.42 -7.65
N HIS A 112 -2.36 -4.85 -8.50
CA HIS A 112 -2.60 -4.27 -9.81
C HIS A 112 -3.96 -3.59 -9.87
N PHE A 113 -3.98 -2.32 -10.25
CA PHE A 113 -5.19 -1.56 -10.55
C PHE A 113 -5.48 -1.58 -12.05
N GLY A 114 -4.47 -1.28 -12.86
CA GLY A 114 -4.56 -1.18 -14.29
C GLY A 114 -4.60 0.26 -14.81
N PHE A 115 -5.42 0.51 -15.81
CA PHE A 115 -5.49 1.79 -16.51
C PHE A 115 -6.20 2.85 -15.66
N VAL A 116 -5.60 4.05 -15.57
CA VAL A 116 -6.15 5.22 -14.91
C VAL A 116 -6.41 6.32 -15.93
N ILE A 117 -7.67 6.76 -16.01
CA ILE A 117 -8.09 7.86 -16.87
C ILE A 117 -7.46 9.17 -16.38
N PRO A 118 -6.90 10.02 -17.27
CA PRO A 118 -6.37 11.31 -16.88
C PRO A 118 -7.44 12.21 -16.25
N ASN A 119 -7.04 13.07 -15.34
CA ASN A 119 -7.93 13.97 -14.58
C ASN A 119 -9.06 13.21 -13.86
N SER A 120 -8.74 12.08 -13.26
CA SER A 120 -9.72 11.25 -12.54
C SER A 120 -9.36 11.06 -11.08
N THR A 121 -10.41 10.79 -10.30
CA THR A 121 -10.30 10.36 -8.90
C THR A 121 -10.91 8.96 -8.81
N ASN A 122 -10.20 8.05 -8.18
CA ASN A 122 -10.56 6.64 -8.11
C ASN A 122 -10.47 6.13 -6.68
N THR A 123 -11.31 5.16 -6.34
CA THR A 123 -11.21 4.40 -5.10
C THR A 123 -10.83 2.96 -5.42
N TRP A 124 -9.76 2.49 -4.80
CA TRP A 124 -9.23 1.14 -4.95
C TRP A 124 -9.43 0.36 -3.67
N GLN A 125 -10.22 -0.69 -3.73
CA GLN A 125 -10.48 -1.56 -2.60
C GLN A 125 -9.66 -2.84 -2.70
N GLN A 126 -9.08 -3.26 -1.58
CA GLN A 126 -8.28 -4.47 -1.45
C GLN A 126 -8.66 -5.18 -0.15
N THR A 127 -8.75 -6.50 -0.20
CA THR A 127 -8.96 -7.32 1.00
C THR A 127 -7.65 -7.99 1.39
N ILE A 128 -7.30 -7.85 2.66
CA ILE A 128 -6.09 -8.35 3.28
C ILE A 128 -6.50 -9.43 4.28
N GLU A 129 -5.99 -10.65 4.13
CA GLU A 129 -6.23 -11.73 5.08
C GLU A 129 -5.14 -11.74 6.15
N ALA A 130 -5.54 -11.91 7.41
CA ALA A 130 -4.62 -12.08 8.51
C ALA A 130 -3.91 -13.45 8.43
N ALA A 131 -2.67 -13.49 8.91
CA ALA A 131 -2.00 -14.75 9.22
C ALA A 131 -2.76 -15.51 10.32
N GLU A 132 -2.47 -16.79 10.50
CA GLU A 132 -3.00 -17.54 11.63
C GLU A 132 -2.48 -16.94 12.95
N GLU A 133 -3.30 -16.96 14.00
CA GLU A 133 -3.00 -16.31 15.28
C GLU A 133 -1.65 -16.75 15.88
N GLU A 134 -1.26 -18.00 15.66
CA GLU A 134 0.00 -18.60 16.12
C GLU A 134 1.25 -18.03 15.41
N GLU A 135 1.06 -17.44 14.23
CA GLU A 135 2.12 -16.85 13.42
C GLU A 135 2.24 -15.33 13.62
N MET A 136 1.28 -14.73 14.33
CA MET A 136 1.24 -13.29 14.53
C MET A 136 2.17 -12.87 15.67
N LEU A 137 2.92 -11.79 15.43
CA LEU A 137 3.69 -11.14 16.50
C LEU A 137 2.79 -10.24 17.36
N PRO A 138 3.06 -10.14 18.67
CA PRO A 138 2.29 -9.27 19.55
C PRO A 138 2.44 -7.79 19.19
N ALA A 139 1.36 -7.02 19.41
CA ALA A 139 1.30 -5.60 19.09
C ALA A 139 2.45 -4.80 19.71
N GLU A 140 2.84 -5.13 20.92
CA GLU A 140 3.91 -4.45 21.65
C GLU A 140 5.28 -4.62 20.98
N LEU A 141 5.49 -5.76 20.30
CA LEU A 141 6.72 -6.02 19.56
C LEU A 141 6.71 -5.31 18.19
N LEU A 142 5.54 -5.20 17.57
CA LEU A 142 5.35 -4.57 16.26
C LEU A 142 5.39 -3.05 16.36
N SER A 143 4.80 -2.47 17.42
CA SER A 143 4.64 -1.03 17.60
C SER A 143 5.96 -0.29 17.54
N GLY A 144 6.06 0.69 16.61
CA GLY A 144 7.28 1.47 16.36
C GLY A 144 8.41 0.73 15.64
N ASN A 145 8.31 -0.59 15.47
CA ASN A 145 9.32 -1.43 14.79
C ASN A 145 8.94 -1.83 13.37
N VAL A 146 7.69 -1.61 12.97
CA VAL A 146 7.20 -1.88 11.61
C VAL A 146 7.15 -0.60 10.80
N VAL A 147 7.73 -0.64 9.61
CA VAL A 147 7.58 0.38 8.57
C VAL A 147 6.95 -0.27 7.34
N ILE A 148 5.89 0.33 6.86
CA ILE A 148 5.26 -0.03 5.60
C ILE A 148 5.79 0.91 4.53
N GLU A 149 6.52 0.37 3.56
CA GLU A 149 6.96 1.12 2.39
C GLU A 149 6.04 0.79 1.22
N THR A 150 5.42 1.81 0.66
CA THR A 150 4.48 1.69 -0.45
C THR A 150 5.02 2.45 -1.64
N THR A 151 5.23 1.76 -2.76
CA THR A 151 5.64 2.37 -4.02
C THR A 151 4.57 2.15 -5.09
N PHE A 152 4.11 3.24 -5.69
CA PHE A 152 3.22 3.22 -6.85
C PHE A 152 4.04 3.30 -8.13
N PHE A 153 3.62 2.53 -9.14
CA PHE A 153 4.29 2.45 -10.43
C PHE A 153 3.28 2.62 -11.59
N ASP A 154 3.74 3.20 -12.69
CA ASP A 154 3.17 2.93 -14.01
C ASP A 154 4.04 1.88 -14.71
N GLY A 155 3.55 0.64 -14.78
CA GLY A 155 4.34 -0.48 -15.26
C GLY A 155 5.60 -0.70 -14.40
N GLU A 156 6.78 -0.38 -14.94
CA GLU A 156 8.06 -0.46 -14.25
C GLU A 156 8.58 0.91 -13.73
N TYR A 157 7.90 2.01 -14.06
CA TYR A 157 8.32 3.35 -13.65
C TYR A 157 7.74 3.74 -12.29
N PRO A 158 8.58 4.05 -11.28
CA PRO A 158 8.09 4.49 -9.98
C PRO A 158 7.54 5.91 -10.04
N ILE A 159 6.29 6.07 -9.58
CA ILE A 159 5.59 7.36 -9.51
C ILE A 159 5.84 8.00 -8.15
N MET A 160 5.58 7.25 -7.07
CA MET A 160 5.62 7.76 -5.69
C MET A 160 6.01 6.64 -4.74
N THR A 161 6.83 6.96 -3.76
CA THR A 161 7.15 6.08 -2.64
C THR A 161 6.86 6.79 -1.33
N GLN A 162 6.15 6.11 -0.44
CA GLN A 162 5.85 6.60 0.90
C GLN A 162 6.17 5.54 1.94
N ARG A 163 6.78 5.96 3.04
CA ARG A 163 7.06 5.12 4.21
C ARG A 163 6.15 5.54 5.35
N VAL A 164 5.58 4.57 6.05
CA VAL A 164 4.71 4.79 7.20
C VAL A 164 5.15 3.90 8.33
N ARG A 165 5.56 4.50 9.45
CA ARG A 165 5.86 3.79 10.70
C ARG A 165 4.58 3.53 11.46
N ILE A 166 4.39 2.28 11.89
CA ILE A 166 3.16 1.85 12.55
C ILE A 166 3.36 1.82 14.06
N TRP A 167 2.43 2.49 14.75
CA TRP A 167 2.28 2.45 16.19
C TRP A 167 0.94 1.82 16.53
N TYR A 168 0.93 0.73 17.29
CA TYR A 168 -0.29 0.11 17.78
C TYR A 168 -0.64 0.68 19.15
N LEU A 169 -1.92 1.12 19.28
CA LEU A 169 -2.47 1.71 20.52
C LEU A 169 -3.36 0.72 21.25
#